data_d8e5ffe7ec0024194fb333010b037296
#
_entry.id   d8e5ffe7ec0024194fb333010b037296
#
_cell.length_a   1.000
_cell.length_b   1.000
_cell.length_c   1.000
_cell.angle_alpha   90.00
_cell.angle_beta   90.00
_cell.angle_gamma   90.00
#
_symmetry.space_group_name_H-M   'P 1'
#
loop_
_entity.id
_entity.type
_entity.pdbx_description
1 polymer ?
#
loop_
_entity_poly.entity_id
_entity_poly.type
_entity_poly.pdbx_seq_one_letter_code
_entity_poly.pdbx_strand_id
1 'polypeptide(L)'
;ARMVKNSNRPTIYRVHEDPDPDKLKEFAELARSHGYEPGDLTNRRHIQNLINSAKGSLEEPAIKVGLLKSLKRACYTATPDGHYGLAKTDYCHFTSPIRRYADLVMHRSLQALLKNRPKEIDRTPDSKRCIEIAEHISGTERTSSDAETESRRMKMLEWLELSSRKEEPPVFDAIITEVRAMGLFMECTDILQRGLVKRAGFPEGRWFFENNADRFANSRGQTLQSGTRMKVVVDEIDRIGMKVDFKIIEVIGGASQKKGVRNFAKKKPAGKKGESARRKTVRKSVRKNARRRRK
;
A
#
# COMPACT_ATOMS: atom_id res chain seq x y z
N ALA A 1 1.94 27.10 0.00
CA ALA A 1 1.84 26.80 -1.43
C ALA A 1 0.91 27.80 -2.13
N ARG A 2 -0.40 27.85 -1.81
CA ARG A 2 -1.40 28.64 -2.53
C ARG A 2 -1.06 30.13 -2.65
N MET A 3 -0.57 30.79 -1.60
CA MET A 3 -0.16 32.20 -1.65
C MET A 3 0.93 32.45 -2.68
N VAL A 4 1.97 31.62 -2.71
CA VAL A 4 3.08 31.77 -3.66
C VAL A 4 2.62 31.45 -5.07
N LYS A 5 1.80 30.41 -5.28
CA LYS A 5 1.19 30.10 -6.56
C LYS A 5 0.39 31.28 -7.12
N ASN A 6 -0.50 31.86 -6.32
CA ASN A 6 -1.36 32.97 -6.74
C ASN A 6 -0.56 34.26 -7.04
N SER A 7 0.66 34.40 -6.56
CA SER A 7 1.55 35.51 -6.87
C SER A 7 2.41 35.29 -8.10
N ASN A 8 2.24 34.17 -8.83
CA ASN A 8 3.05 33.76 -9.96
C ASN A 8 4.57 33.79 -9.68
N ARG A 9 4.97 33.56 -8.42
CA ARG A 9 6.37 33.43 -8.04
C ARG A 9 6.84 32.00 -8.23
N PRO A 10 8.00 31.79 -8.87
CA PRO A 10 8.58 30.46 -8.98
C PRO A 10 8.86 29.84 -7.62
N THR A 11 8.59 28.56 -7.50
CA THR A 11 8.86 27.78 -6.29
C THR A 11 8.84 26.29 -6.59
N ILE A 12 9.05 25.46 -5.57
CA ILE A 12 9.08 24.01 -5.68
C ILE A 12 7.89 23.42 -4.91
N TYR A 13 7.14 22.58 -5.60
CA TYR A 13 5.99 21.85 -5.05
C TYR A 13 6.35 20.40 -4.78
N ARG A 14 5.61 19.76 -3.87
CA ARG A 14 5.65 18.31 -3.67
C ARG A 14 4.44 17.70 -4.36
N VAL A 15 4.69 17.03 -5.43
CA VAL A 15 3.66 16.44 -6.29
C VAL A 15 3.63 14.93 -6.12
N HIS A 16 2.43 14.39 -6.12
CA HIS A 16 2.17 12.96 -6.18
C HIS A 16 1.12 12.76 -7.27
N GLU A 17 1.57 12.32 -8.42
CA GLU A 17 0.72 12.09 -9.58
C GLU A 17 -0.36 11.03 -9.31
N ASP A 18 -1.37 11.01 -10.15
CA ASP A 18 -2.39 9.95 -10.12
C ASP A 18 -1.75 8.58 -10.39
N PRO A 19 -2.33 7.51 -9.84
CA PRO A 19 -1.85 6.15 -10.06
C PRO A 19 -1.82 5.78 -11.53
N ASP A 20 -0.92 4.88 -11.89
CA ASP A 20 -0.82 4.33 -13.23
C ASP A 20 -2.07 3.45 -13.52
N PRO A 21 -2.80 3.71 -14.63
CA PRO A 21 -4.01 2.96 -14.94
C PRO A 21 -3.78 1.44 -15.10
N ASP A 22 -2.63 1.03 -15.63
CA ASP A 22 -2.34 -0.38 -15.83
C ASP A 22 -2.01 -1.07 -14.50
N LYS A 23 -1.28 -0.41 -13.62
CA LYS A 23 -1.07 -0.89 -12.24
C LYS A 23 -2.35 -0.94 -11.41
N LEU A 24 -3.30 -0.04 -11.67
CA LEU A 24 -4.62 -0.12 -11.05
C LEU A 24 -5.42 -1.33 -11.53
N LYS A 25 -5.28 -1.75 -12.80
CA LYS A 25 -5.87 -2.98 -13.33
C LYS A 25 -5.26 -4.21 -12.64
N GLU A 26 -3.93 -4.28 -12.55
CA GLU A 26 -3.22 -5.35 -11.82
C GLU A 26 -3.69 -5.43 -10.36
N PHE A 27 -3.83 -4.28 -9.71
CA PHE A 27 -4.35 -4.20 -8.35
C PHE A 27 -5.83 -4.66 -8.25
N ALA A 28 -6.65 -4.34 -9.26
CA ALA A 28 -8.03 -4.83 -9.31
C ALA A 28 -8.09 -6.36 -9.46
N GLU A 29 -7.23 -6.96 -10.26
CA GLU A 29 -7.11 -8.41 -10.42
C GLU A 29 -6.64 -9.07 -9.11
N LEU A 30 -5.65 -8.49 -8.44
CA LEU A 30 -5.21 -8.94 -7.13
C LEU A 30 -6.37 -8.91 -6.12
N ALA A 31 -7.14 -7.83 -6.07
CA ALA A 31 -8.28 -7.72 -5.17
C ALA A 31 -9.34 -8.79 -5.46
N ARG A 32 -9.65 -9.05 -6.74
CA ARG A 32 -10.59 -10.11 -7.13
C ARG A 32 -10.09 -11.51 -6.77
N SER A 33 -8.80 -11.78 -6.92
CA SER A 33 -8.21 -13.09 -6.54
C SER A 33 -8.33 -13.36 -5.04
N HIS A 34 -8.40 -12.30 -4.23
CA HIS A 34 -8.66 -12.36 -2.79
C HIS A 34 -10.14 -12.28 -2.43
N GLY A 35 -11.06 -12.31 -3.41
CA GLY A 35 -12.50 -12.33 -3.19
C GLY A 35 -13.16 -10.97 -2.96
N TYR A 36 -12.47 -9.87 -3.29
CA TYR A 36 -13.02 -8.52 -3.18
C TYR A 36 -13.50 -7.99 -4.53
N GLU A 37 -14.55 -7.18 -4.51
CA GLU A 37 -15.03 -6.45 -5.68
C GLU A 37 -14.51 -5.00 -5.62
N PRO A 38 -13.46 -4.66 -6.39
CA PRO A 38 -12.77 -3.38 -6.24
C PRO A 38 -13.57 -2.18 -6.79
N GLY A 39 -14.54 -2.44 -7.68
CA GLY A 39 -15.23 -1.38 -8.40
C GLY A 39 -14.30 -0.60 -9.35
N ASP A 40 -14.64 0.66 -9.61
CA ASP A 40 -13.81 1.56 -10.41
C ASP A 40 -12.72 2.20 -9.51
N LEU A 41 -11.48 1.72 -9.63
CA LEU A 41 -10.33 2.18 -8.85
C LEU A 41 -9.77 3.54 -9.27
N THR A 42 -10.27 4.15 -10.35
CA THR A 42 -9.98 5.57 -10.65
C THR A 42 -10.68 6.49 -9.65
N ASN A 43 -11.75 6.02 -9.05
CA ASN A 43 -12.48 6.73 -8.01
C ASN A 43 -11.92 6.41 -6.62
N ARG A 44 -11.37 7.41 -5.94
CA ARG A 44 -10.80 7.29 -4.58
C ARG A 44 -11.75 6.69 -3.55
N ARG A 45 -13.07 6.90 -3.70
CA ARG A 45 -14.07 6.32 -2.79
C ARG A 45 -14.12 4.80 -2.90
N HIS A 46 -13.98 4.25 -4.11
CA HIS A 46 -13.94 2.80 -4.30
C HIS A 46 -12.67 2.20 -3.70
N ILE A 47 -11.52 2.86 -3.86
CA ILE A 47 -10.28 2.45 -3.19
C ILE A 47 -10.46 2.45 -1.66
N GLN A 48 -11.03 3.51 -1.11
CA GLN A 48 -11.28 3.60 0.35
C GLN A 48 -12.24 2.51 0.84
N ASN A 49 -13.29 2.23 0.09
CA ASN A 49 -14.24 1.16 0.40
C ASN A 49 -13.56 -0.21 0.36
N LEU A 50 -12.71 -0.46 -0.63
CA LEU A 50 -11.94 -1.70 -0.74
C LEU A 50 -11.01 -1.90 0.46
N ILE A 51 -10.25 -0.86 0.84
CA ILE A 51 -9.38 -0.91 2.03
C ILE A 51 -10.19 -1.17 3.29
N ASN A 52 -11.33 -0.49 3.45
CA ASN A 52 -12.18 -0.66 4.62
C ASN A 52 -12.80 -2.07 4.68
N SER A 53 -13.17 -2.66 3.54
CA SER A 53 -13.70 -4.03 3.49
C SER A 53 -12.66 -5.09 3.81
N ALA A 54 -11.39 -4.83 3.50
CA ALA A 54 -10.28 -5.73 3.83
C ALA A 54 -9.77 -5.57 5.27
N LYS A 55 -10.18 -4.52 5.97
CA LYS A 55 -9.67 -4.22 7.32
C LYS A 55 -9.98 -5.34 8.32
N GLY A 56 -8.95 -5.84 9.01
CA GLY A 56 -9.06 -6.93 9.98
C GLY A 56 -9.15 -8.32 9.37
N SER A 57 -9.07 -8.46 8.04
CA SER A 57 -8.99 -9.74 7.37
C SER A 57 -7.53 -10.22 7.24
N LEU A 58 -7.34 -11.50 6.90
CA LEU A 58 -6.02 -12.06 6.62
C LEU A 58 -5.40 -11.45 5.34
N GLU A 59 -6.23 -10.98 4.45
CA GLU A 59 -5.86 -10.40 3.15
C GLU A 59 -5.52 -8.91 3.24
N GLU A 60 -5.81 -8.24 4.35
CA GLU A 60 -5.56 -6.81 4.52
C GLU A 60 -4.14 -6.37 4.13
N PRO A 61 -3.06 -7.08 4.56
CA PRO A 61 -1.70 -6.71 4.17
C PRO A 61 -1.46 -6.80 2.66
N ALA A 62 -1.99 -7.85 2.00
CA ALA A 62 -1.85 -8.04 0.56
C ALA A 62 -2.55 -6.92 -0.23
N ILE A 63 -3.77 -6.55 0.17
CA ILE A 63 -4.54 -5.45 -0.44
C ILE A 63 -3.81 -4.11 -0.25
N LYS A 64 -3.31 -3.82 0.95
CA LYS A 64 -2.56 -2.57 1.20
C LYS A 64 -1.28 -2.49 0.38
N VAL A 65 -0.51 -3.58 0.31
CA VAL A 65 0.73 -3.63 -0.48
C VAL A 65 0.43 -3.52 -1.96
N GLY A 66 -0.61 -4.19 -2.46
CA GLY A 66 -1.07 -4.09 -3.85
C GLY A 66 -1.40 -2.64 -4.23
N LEU A 67 -2.18 -1.94 -3.39
CA LEU A 67 -2.46 -0.53 -3.59
C LEU A 67 -1.17 0.31 -3.61
N LEU A 68 -0.28 0.15 -2.62
CA LEU A 68 0.96 0.92 -2.56
C LEU A 68 1.83 0.73 -3.81
N LYS A 69 1.86 -0.48 -4.38
CA LYS A 69 2.58 -0.76 -5.63
C LYS A 69 1.95 -0.09 -6.85
N SER A 70 0.65 0.19 -6.84
CA SER A 70 -0.04 0.89 -7.92
C SER A 70 0.16 2.41 -7.88
N LEU A 71 0.58 2.97 -6.74
CA LEU A 71 0.83 4.39 -6.59
C LEU A 71 2.20 4.77 -7.16
N LYS A 72 2.28 5.95 -7.76
CA LYS A 72 3.56 6.58 -8.12
C LYS A 72 4.28 7.11 -6.89
N ARG A 73 5.57 7.33 -6.97
CA ARG A 73 6.31 8.03 -5.92
C ARG A 73 6.09 9.54 -6.03
N ALA A 74 5.93 10.21 -4.89
CA ALA A 74 5.91 11.67 -4.86
C ALA A 74 7.30 12.22 -5.26
N CYS A 75 7.32 13.35 -5.97
CA CYS A 75 8.54 14.03 -6.44
C CYS A 75 8.43 15.54 -6.20
N TYR A 76 9.53 16.24 -6.44
CA TYR A 76 9.52 17.70 -6.48
C TYR A 76 9.37 18.18 -7.92
N THR A 77 8.56 19.22 -8.13
CA THR A 77 8.35 19.86 -9.42
C THR A 77 8.24 21.37 -9.27
N ALA A 78 8.44 22.12 -10.36
CA ALA A 78 8.17 23.55 -10.38
C ALA A 78 6.68 23.85 -10.69
N THR A 79 5.89 22.85 -11.09
CA THR A 79 4.46 22.94 -11.39
C THR A 79 3.62 22.35 -10.27
N PRO A 80 2.47 22.98 -9.92
CA PRO A 80 1.59 22.52 -8.84
C PRO A 80 0.57 21.50 -9.34
N ASP A 81 0.98 20.27 -9.69
CA ASP A 81 0.12 19.24 -10.28
C ASP A 81 -0.67 18.43 -9.21
N GLY A 82 -0.63 18.91 -7.95
CA GLY A 82 -1.37 18.30 -6.86
C GLY A 82 -0.65 17.15 -6.17
N HIS A 83 -1.26 16.63 -5.12
CA HIS A 83 -0.73 15.50 -4.36
C HIS A 83 -1.83 14.46 -4.14
N TYR A 84 -1.84 13.41 -4.96
CA TYR A 84 -2.86 12.37 -4.94
C TYR A 84 -3.05 11.76 -3.56
N GLY A 85 -1.98 11.26 -2.93
CA GLY A 85 -2.07 10.57 -1.65
C GLY A 85 -2.59 11.44 -0.48
N LEU A 86 -2.45 12.78 -0.57
CA LEU A 86 -2.94 13.72 0.43
C LEU A 86 -4.26 14.40 0.02
N ALA A 87 -4.77 14.14 -1.18
CA ALA A 87 -5.93 14.83 -1.76
C ALA A 87 -5.81 16.37 -1.72
N LYS A 88 -4.61 16.90 -2.03
CA LYS A 88 -4.32 18.34 -2.05
C LYS A 88 -4.01 18.82 -3.45
N THR A 89 -4.57 19.95 -3.84
CA THR A 89 -4.31 20.59 -5.13
C THR A 89 -3.02 21.41 -5.14
N ASP A 90 -2.66 21.98 -3.99
CA ASP A 90 -1.49 22.83 -3.84
C ASP A 90 -0.73 22.38 -2.59
N TYR A 91 0.32 21.59 -2.78
CA TYR A 91 1.08 21.06 -1.68
C TYR A 91 2.59 21.33 -1.86
N CYS A 92 3.24 21.70 -0.78
CA CYS A 92 4.69 21.86 -0.72
C CYS A 92 5.21 21.40 0.63
N HIS A 93 6.46 21.06 0.69
CA HIS A 93 7.20 20.93 1.94
C HIS A 93 7.54 22.31 2.48
N PHE A 94 7.49 22.48 3.80
CA PHE A 94 7.69 23.80 4.44
C PHE A 94 8.39 23.74 5.79
N THR A 95 8.22 22.65 6.55
CA THR A 95 8.51 22.61 7.98
C THR A 95 9.92 22.13 8.34
N SER A 96 10.74 21.72 7.38
CA SER A 96 12.07 21.15 7.64
C SER A 96 13.16 21.72 6.73
N PRO A 97 13.41 23.06 6.73
CA PRO A 97 14.37 23.71 5.81
C PRO A 97 15.84 23.34 6.06
N ILE A 98 16.16 22.76 7.22
CA ILE A 98 17.53 22.32 7.54
C ILE A 98 17.96 21.14 6.67
N ARG A 99 17.04 20.21 6.38
CA ARG A 99 17.33 18.96 5.67
C ARG A 99 16.65 18.82 4.32
N ARG A 100 15.74 19.73 3.96
CA ARG A 100 15.05 19.72 2.66
C ARG A 100 15.19 21.07 1.99
N TYR A 101 15.95 21.09 0.89
CA TYR A 101 16.19 22.30 0.15
C TYR A 101 14.92 22.90 -0.47
N ALA A 102 13.92 22.06 -0.83
CA ALA A 102 12.63 22.54 -1.29
C ALA A 102 11.92 23.46 -0.28
N ASP A 103 12.02 23.15 1.02
CA ASP A 103 11.47 23.98 2.09
C ASP A 103 12.15 25.34 2.14
N LEU A 104 13.48 25.37 1.99
CA LEU A 104 14.25 26.62 1.98
C LEU A 104 13.89 27.49 0.78
N VAL A 105 13.71 26.92 -0.41
CA VAL A 105 13.25 27.63 -1.61
C VAL A 105 11.86 28.22 -1.38
N MET A 106 10.94 27.44 -0.82
CA MET A 106 9.60 27.91 -0.48
C MET A 106 9.61 29.05 0.54
N HIS A 107 10.48 28.96 1.57
CA HIS A 107 10.66 30.04 2.55
C HIS A 107 11.16 31.33 1.90
N ARG A 108 12.13 31.24 0.99
CA ARG A 108 12.64 32.39 0.23
C ARG A 108 11.57 33.04 -0.62
N SER A 109 10.81 32.23 -1.38
CA SER A 109 9.70 32.71 -2.21
C SER A 109 8.61 33.38 -1.37
N LEU A 110 8.25 32.78 -0.23
CA LEU A 110 7.26 33.38 0.69
C LEU A 110 7.79 34.67 1.34
N GLN A 111 9.06 34.70 1.77
CA GLN A 111 9.67 35.88 2.37
C GLN A 111 9.73 37.06 1.39
N ALA A 112 10.10 36.77 0.13
CA ALA A 112 10.11 37.77 -0.94
C ALA A 112 8.72 38.33 -1.21
N LEU A 113 7.70 37.47 -1.20
CA LEU A 113 6.30 37.89 -1.33
C LEU A 113 5.84 38.76 -0.17
N LEU A 114 6.07 38.36 1.08
CA LEU A 114 5.64 39.09 2.27
C LEU A 114 6.35 40.45 2.43
N LYS A 115 7.62 40.52 2.05
CA LYS A 115 8.42 41.77 2.12
C LYS A 115 8.30 42.62 0.85
N ASN A 116 7.50 42.22 -0.11
CA ASN A 116 7.32 42.89 -1.40
C ASN A 116 8.66 43.30 -2.05
N ARG A 117 9.64 42.40 -2.02
CA ARG A 117 11.00 42.65 -2.54
C ARG A 117 11.00 42.73 -4.07
N PRO A 118 11.72 43.71 -4.64
CA PRO A 118 11.97 43.73 -6.08
C PRO A 118 12.68 42.45 -6.53
N LYS A 119 12.42 42.02 -7.79
CA LYS A 119 13.02 40.80 -8.35
C LYS A 119 14.54 40.80 -8.35
N GLU A 120 15.16 41.98 -8.47
CA GLU A 120 16.61 42.18 -8.52
C GLU A 120 17.30 41.87 -7.16
N ILE A 121 16.56 41.99 -6.06
CA ILE A 121 17.07 41.73 -4.69
C ILE A 121 16.56 40.37 -4.21
N ASP A 122 15.71 39.73 -4.99
CA ASP A 122 15.07 38.47 -4.66
C ASP A 122 16.05 37.31 -4.90
N ARG A 123 16.43 36.62 -3.83
CA ARG A 123 17.27 35.41 -3.91
C ARG A 123 16.47 34.16 -4.27
N THR A 124 15.23 34.31 -4.74
CA THR A 124 14.42 33.18 -5.21
C THR A 124 14.90 32.74 -6.60
N PRO A 125 15.00 31.44 -6.84
CA PRO A 125 15.33 30.92 -8.16
C PRO A 125 14.24 31.34 -9.20
N ASP A 126 14.64 31.58 -10.42
CA ASP A 126 13.69 31.71 -11.51
C ASP A 126 13.01 30.35 -11.88
N SER A 127 12.06 30.38 -12.81
CA SER A 127 11.30 29.18 -13.18
C SER A 127 12.21 28.07 -13.72
N LYS A 128 13.19 28.40 -14.57
CA LYS A 128 14.13 27.42 -15.13
C LYS A 128 14.97 26.78 -14.01
N ARG A 129 15.51 27.59 -13.13
CA ARG A 129 16.31 27.11 -12.01
C ARG A 129 15.48 26.29 -11.01
N CYS A 130 14.18 26.60 -10.84
CA CYS A 130 13.28 25.78 -10.02
C CYS A 130 13.11 24.37 -10.59
N ILE A 131 13.02 24.22 -11.92
CA ILE A 131 12.93 22.91 -12.59
C ILE A 131 14.21 22.12 -12.34
N GLU A 132 15.39 22.70 -12.62
CA GLU A 132 16.69 22.04 -12.40
C GLU A 132 16.87 21.59 -10.92
N ILE A 133 16.52 22.46 -9.99
CA ILE A 133 16.58 22.13 -8.56
C ILE A 133 15.60 21.00 -8.22
N ALA A 134 14.37 21.04 -8.70
CA ALA A 134 13.35 20.03 -8.41
C ALA A 134 13.77 18.64 -8.91
N GLU A 135 14.34 18.56 -10.10
CA GLU A 135 14.89 17.31 -10.66
C GLU A 135 16.06 16.79 -9.80
N HIS A 136 17.01 17.68 -9.49
CA HIS A 136 18.19 17.33 -8.67
C HIS A 136 17.79 16.82 -7.29
N ILE A 137 16.95 17.56 -6.55
CA ILE A 137 16.54 17.15 -5.21
C ILE A 137 15.63 15.91 -5.18
N SER A 138 14.88 15.66 -6.25
CA SER A 138 14.14 14.41 -6.39
C SER A 138 15.08 13.22 -6.58
N GLY A 139 16.16 13.41 -7.32
CA GLY A 139 17.23 12.41 -7.47
C GLY A 139 17.96 12.13 -6.15
N THR A 140 18.41 13.17 -5.47
CA THR A 140 19.15 13.04 -4.19
C THR A 140 18.25 12.46 -3.08
N GLU A 141 16.95 12.77 -3.06
CA GLU A 141 16.00 12.16 -2.14
C GLU A 141 15.91 10.63 -2.36
N ARG A 142 15.87 10.17 -3.61
CA ARG A 142 15.86 8.73 -3.94
C ARG A 142 17.15 8.06 -3.46
N THR A 143 18.30 8.61 -3.82
CA THR A 143 19.59 8.09 -3.38
C THR A 143 19.71 8.02 -1.86
N SER A 144 19.23 9.05 -1.14
CA SER A 144 19.23 9.05 0.32
C SER A 144 18.29 7.98 0.90
N SER A 145 17.11 7.80 0.32
CA SER A 145 16.16 6.77 0.74
C SER A 145 16.69 5.34 0.50
N ASP A 146 17.34 5.14 -0.64
CA ASP A 146 17.94 3.86 -0.99
C ASP A 146 19.11 3.54 -0.04
N ALA A 147 19.97 4.51 0.23
CA ALA A 147 21.08 4.37 1.19
C ALA A 147 20.58 4.09 2.62
N GLU A 148 19.50 4.74 3.06
CA GLU A 148 18.87 4.45 4.36
C GLU A 148 18.33 3.01 4.40
N THR A 149 17.68 2.57 3.33
CA THR A 149 17.12 1.22 3.22
C THR A 149 18.23 0.17 3.25
N GLU A 150 19.31 0.37 2.50
CA GLU A 150 20.48 -0.51 2.49
C GLU A 150 21.17 -0.54 3.86
N SER A 151 21.35 0.60 4.48
CA SER A 151 21.96 0.69 5.82
C SER A 151 21.14 -0.09 6.87
N ARG A 152 19.81 0.07 6.85
CA ARG A 152 18.91 -0.70 7.73
C ARG A 152 19.03 -2.19 7.46
N ARG A 153 19.09 -2.59 6.19
CA ARG A 153 19.23 -3.99 5.79
C ARG A 153 20.55 -4.59 6.26
N MET A 154 21.65 -3.86 6.09
CA MET A 154 22.96 -4.28 6.61
C MET A 154 22.93 -4.49 8.13
N LYS A 155 22.33 -3.56 8.88
CA LYS A 155 22.20 -3.69 10.32
C LYS A 155 21.29 -4.82 10.75
N MET A 156 20.23 -5.10 9.99
CA MET A 156 19.37 -6.26 10.22
C MET A 156 20.15 -7.57 10.01
N LEU A 157 20.94 -7.68 8.93
CA LEU A 157 21.77 -8.87 8.67
C LEU A 157 22.82 -9.09 9.75
N GLU A 158 23.50 -8.02 10.19
CA GLU A 158 24.47 -8.06 11.30
C GLU A 158 23.81 -8.58 12.59
N TRP A 159 22.63 -8.03 12.92
CA TRP A 159 21.87 -8.46 14.10
C TRP A 159 21.42 -9.93 14.01
N LEU A 160 20.92 -10.37 12.84
CA LEU A 160 20.53 -11.76 12.61
C LEU A 160 21.72 -12.71 12.77
N GLU A 161 22.90 -12.36 12.23
CA GLU A 161 24.10 -13.16 12.34
C GLU A 161 24.58 -13.27 13.80
N LEU A 162 24.63 -12.16 14.53
CA LEU A 162 24.97 -12.17 15.95
C LEU A 162 23.96 -12.97 16.78
N SER A 163 22.69 -12.89 16.41
CA SER A 163 21.62 -13.60 17.11
C SER A 163 21.62 -15.10 16.80
N SER A 164 21.97 -15.50 15.59
CA SER A 164 22.03 -16.92 15.20
C SER A 164 23.18 -17.70 15.86
N ARG A 165 24.21 -16.99 16.36
CA ARG A 165 25.37 -17.58 17.06
C ARG A 165 25.14 -17.83 18.55
N LYS A 166 23.99 -17.44 19.09
CA LYS A 166 23.64 -17.68 20.52
C LYS A 166 23.37 -19.16 20.75
N GLU A 167 23.48 -19.61 22.01
CA GLU A 167 23.12 -20.96 22.43
C GLU A 167 21.67 -21.29 22.06
N GLU A 168 20.76 -20.31 22.20
CA GLU A 168 19.37 -20.41 21.79
C GLU A 168 19.11 -19.37 20.69
N PRO A 169 19.21 -19.76 19.40
CA PRO A 169 18.92 -18.88 18.30
C PRO A 169 17.45 -18.47 18.29
N PRO A 170 17.13 -17.22 17.93
CA PRO A 170 15.73 -16.76 17.89
C PRO A 170 14.95 -17.52 16.81
N VAL A 171 13.74 -17.93 17.19
CA VAL A 171 12.76 -18.53 16.28
C VAL A 171 11.79 -17.45 15.84
N PHE A 172 11.55 -17.32 14.55
CA PHE A 172 10.70 -16.31 13.95
C PHE A 172 9.43 -16.92 13.39
N ASP A 173 8.32 -16.23 13.55
CA ASP A 173 7.09 -16.54 12.82
C ASP A 173 7.20 -16.04 11.37
N ALA A 174 6.89 -16.90 10.42
CA ALA A 174 7.03 -16.62 9.00
C ALA A 174 5.84 -17.11 8.19
N ILE A 175 5.66 -16.47 7.04
CA ILE A 175 4.66 -16.85 6.05
C ILE A 175 5.32 -17.07 4.69
N ILE A 176 4.94 -18.13 3.98
CA ILE A 176 5.38 -18.36 2.61
C ILE A 176 4.71 -17.33 1.70
N THR A 177 5.49 -16.54 0.98
CA THR A 177 5.00 -15.54 0.03
C THR A 177 4.97 -16.08 -1.39
N GLU A 178 5.94 -16.91 -1.77
CA GLU A 178 6.06 -17.48 -3.12
C GLU A 178 6.75 -18.84 -3.05
N VAL A 179 6.34 -19.75 -3.94
CA VAL A 179 6.93 -21.09 -4.05
C VAL A 179 7.55 -21.26 -5.43
N ARG A 180 8.80 -21.69 -5.47
CA ARG A 180 9.52 -22.01 -6.72
C ARG A 180 10.22 -23.35 -6.59
N ALA A 181 10.59 -23.95 -7.71
CA ALA A 181 11.30 -25.25 -7.73
C ALA A 181 12.58 -25.28 -6.89
N MET A 182 13.27 -24.14 -6.72
CA MET A 182 14.47 -23.99 -5.91
C MET A 182 14.23 -23.93 -4.40
N GLY A 183 13.01 -23.56 -3.96
CA GLY A 183 12.66 -23.38 -2.55
C GLY A 183 11.45 -22.47 -2.31
N LEU A 184 11.34 -22.01 -1.08
CA LEU A 184 10.23 -21.17 -0.61
C LEU A 184 10.74 -19.78 -0.31
N PHE A 185 10.14 -18.76 -0.96
CA PHE A 185 10.31 -17.39 -0.52
C PHE A 185 9.34 -17.12 0.63
N MET A 186 9.84 -16.50 1.67
CA MET A 186 9.07 -16.25 2.89
C MET A 186 9.36 -14.86 3.45
N GLU A 187 8.48 -14.42 4.32
CA GLU A 187 8.65 -13.20 5.09
C GLU A 187 8.42 -13.51 6.57
N CYS A 188 9.40 -13.15 7.42
CA CYS A 188 9.22 -13.16 8.86
C CYS A 188 8.27 -12.04 9.25
N THR A 189 7.18 -12.36 9.94
CA THR A 189 6.14 -11.39 10.32
C THR A 189 6.57 -10.46 11.45
N ASP A 190 7.46 -10.93 12.31
CA ASP A 190 7.92 -10.21 13.50
C ASP A 190 8.92 -9.09 13.16
N ILE A 191 9.81 -9.36 12.20
CA ILE A 191 10.90 -8.48 11.84
C ILE A 191 10.81 -7.96 10.39
N LEU A 192 9.78 -8.35 9.65
CA LEU A 192 9.52 -8.00 8.26
C LEU A 192 10.72 -8.31 7.33
N GLN A 193 11.49 -9.36 7.68
CA GLN A 193 12.63 -9.80 6.90
C GLN A 193 12.22 -10.88 5.91
N ARG A 194 12.55 -10.65 4.64
CA ARG A 194 12.37 -11.65 3.58
C ARG A 194 13.58 -12.55 3.51
N GLY A 195 13.34 -13.82 3.14
CA GLY A 195 14.38 -14.79 2.94
C GLY A 195 13.93 -15.97 2.11
N LEU A 196 14.85 -16.88 1.92
CA LEU A 196 14.66 -18.12 1.16
C LEU A 196 14.80 -19.30 2.12
N VAL A 197 13.90 -20.26 2.03
CA VAL A 197 14.11 -21.59 2.58
C VAL A 197 14.48 -22.50 1.42
N LYS A 198 15.77 -22.87 1.33
CA LYS A 198 16.25 -23.86 0.38
C LYS A 198 15.64 -25.23 0.70
N ARG A 199 15.62 -26.15 -0.26
CA ARG A 199 15.04 -27.50 -0.05
C ARG A 199 15.72 -28.26 1.11
N ALA A 200 17.02 -28.01 1.36
CA ALA A 200 17.73 -28.57 2.50
C ALA A 200 17.20 -28.09 3.86
N GLY A 201 16.55 -26.92 3.93
CA GLY A 201 15.94 -26.36 5.13
C GLY A 201 14.48 -26.79 5.34
N PHE A 202 13.95 -27.71 4.55
CA PHE A 202 12.60 -28.23 4.73
C PHE A 202 12.55 -29.23 5.92
N PRO A 203 11.37 -29.45 6.50
CA PRO A 203 11.19 -30.50 7.50
C PRO A 203 11.57 -31.90 6.94
N GLU A 204 11.91 -32.82 7.82
CA GLU A 204 12.28 -34.19 7.45
C GLU A 204 11.22 -34.86 6.55
N GLY A 205 11.71 -35.48 5.47
CA GLY A 205 10.87 -36.17 4.49
C GLY A 205 11.23 -35.85 3.05
N ARG A 206 10.59 -36.55 2.13
CA ARG A 206 10.74 -36.29 0.70
C ARG A 206 9.66 -35.29 0.26
N TRP A 207 10.10 -34.16 -0.25
CA TRP A 207 9.24 -33.10 -0.76
C TRP A 207 9.33 -33.03 -2.28
N PHE A 208 8.19 -33.01 -2.93
CA PHE A 208 8.07 -32.95 -4.40
C PHE A 208 7.45 -31.60 -4.75
N PHE A 209 8.02 -30.95 -5.76
CA PHE A 209 7.47 -29.71 -6.29
C PHE A 209 6.36 -30.01 -7.30
N GLU A 210 5.17 -29.52 -7.06
CA GLU A 210 4.02 -29.62 -7.96
C GLU A 210 3.88 -28.31 -8.75
N ASN A 211 4.43 -28.29 -9.97
CA ASN A 211 4.50 -27.09 -10.81
C ASN A 211 3.12 -26.49 -11.13
N ASN A 212 2.09 -27.35 -11.32
CA ASN A 212 0.74 -26.91 -11.66
C ASN A 212 -0.01 -26.25 -10.48
N ALA A 213 0.50 -26.41 -9.27
CA ALA A 213 -0.14 -25.92 -8.05
C ALA A 213 0.76 -24.96 -7.24
N ASP A 214 1.95 -24.63 -7.75
CA ASP A 214 2.95 -23.80 -7.08
C ASP A 214 3.10 -24.14 -5.59
N ARG A 215 3.35 -25.43 -5.31
CA ARG A 215 3.51 -25.93 -3.95
C ARG A 215 4.50 -27.10 -3.86
N PHE A 216 5.02 -27.33 -2.68
CA PHE A 216 5.66 -28.60 -2.34
C PHE A 216 4.67 -29.48 -1.57
N ALA A 217 4.66 -30.76 -1.89
CA ALA A 217 3.91 -31.80 -1.16
C ALA A 217 4.82 -32.94 -0.75
N ASN A 218 4.50 -33.59 0.37
CA ASN A 218 5.22 -34.78 0.81
C ASN A 218 4.29 -36.02 0.82
N SER A 219 4.88 -37.18 0.99
CA SER A 219 4.14 -38.45 1.03
C SER A 219 3.16 -38.58 2.21
N ARG A 220 3.25 -37.70 3.21
CA ARG A 220 2.33 -37.63 4.37
C ARG A 220 1.13 -36.70 4.13
N GLY A 221 0.99 -36.14 2.93
CA GLY A 221 -0.08 -35.23 2.60
C GLY A 221 0.09 -33.80 3.12
N GLN A 222 1.26 -33.45 3.69
CA GLN A 222 1.55 -32.07 4.07
C GLN A 222 1.92 -31.27 2.84
N THR A 223 1.52 -29.99 2.82
CA THR A 223 1.80 -29.08 1.70
C THR A 223 2.44 -27.79 2.21
N LEU A 224 3.39 -27.26 1.43
CA LEU A 224 4.00 -25.94 1.61
C LEU A 224 3.64 -25.10 0.40
N GLN A 225 2.79 -24.13 0.61
CA GLN A 225 2.25 -23.25 -0.45
C GLN A 225 2.19 -21.79 0.05
N SER A 226 1.97 -20.86 -0.85
CA SER A 226 1.79 -19.46 -0.47
C SER A 226 0.69 -19.31 0.60
N GLY A 227 0.97 -18.50 1.64
CA GLY A 227 0.12 -18.34 2.80
C GLY A 227 0.30 -19.37 3.92
N THR A 228 1.15 -20.40 3.74
CA THR A 228 1.48 -21.34 4.84
C THR A 228 2.27 -20.59 5.91
N ARG A 229 1.85 -20.74 7.17
CA ARG A 229 2.56 -20.21 8.33
C ARG A 229 3.51 -21.23 8.90
N MET A 230 4.67 -20.79 9.33
CA MET A 230 5.74 -21.65 9.85
C MET A 230 6.60 -20.91 10.86
N LYS A 231 7.34 -21.67 11.68
CA LYS A 231 8.43 -21.16 12.49
C LYS A 231 9.75 -21.48 11.84
N VAL A 232 10.63 -20.49 11.79
CA VAL A 232 11.92 -20.60 11.13
C VAL A 232 13.04 -20.08 12.02
N VAL A 233 14.25 -20.57 11.74
CA VAL A 233 15.51 -20.04 12.27
C VAL A 233 16.40 -19.66 11.11
N VAL A 234 17.36 -18.78 11.36
CA VAL A 234 18.39 -18.43 10.39
C VAL A 234 19.26 -19.64 10.12
N ASP A 235 19.50 -19.96 8.84
CA ASP A 235 20.38 -21.04 8.39
C ASP A 235 21.71 -20.46 7.89
N GLU A 236 21.65 -19.56 6.90
CA GLU A 236 22.83 -18.94 6.29
C GLU A 236 22.60 -17.46 6.01
N ILE A 237 23.65 -16.65 6.14
CA ILE A 237 23.62 -15.22 5.80
C ILE A 237 24.71 -14.90 4.80
N ASP A 238 24.31 -14.44 3.63
CA ASP A 238 25.18 -13.85 2.61
C ASP A 238 25.17 -12.32 2.75
N ARG A 239 26.21 -11.78 3.41
CA ARG A 239 26.35 -10.33 3.60
C ARG A 239 26.58 -9.57 2.29
N ILE A 240 27.29 -10.18 1.33
CA ILE A 240 27.63 -9.52 0.06
C ILE A 240 26.38 -9.49 -0.83
N GLY A 241 25.68 -10.61 -0.96
CA GLY A 241 24.44 -10.70 -1.71
C GLY A 241 23.23 -10.10 -0.97
N MET A 242 23.41 -9.67 0.29
CA MET A 242 22.34 -9.14 1.14
C MET A 242 21.15 -10.12 1.27
N LYS A 243 21.43 -11.41 1.46
CA LYS A 243 20.44 -12.50 1.50
C LYS A 243 20.49 -13.23 2.83
N VAL A 244 19.33 -13.76 3.22
CA VAL A 244 19.19 -14.63 4.39
C VAL A 244 18.46 -15.88 3.96
N ASP A 245 19.05 -17.01 4.26
CA ASP A 245 18.44 -18.32 4.13
C ASP A 245 17.96 -18.79 5.49
N PHE A 246 16.81 -19.41 5.51
CA PHE A 246 16.15 -19.88 6.73
C PHE A 246 15.89 -21.38 6.66
N LYS A 247 15.76 -21.99 7.82
CA LYS A 247 15.37 -23.40 7.99
C LYS A 247 14.04 -23.47 8.73
N ILE A 248 13.15 -24.35 8.28
CA ILE A 248 11.86 -24.57 8.91
C ILE A 248 12.04 -25.44 10.15
N ILE A 249 11.54 -24.95 11.30
CA ILE A 249 11.48 -25.73 12.54
C ILE A 249 10.11 -26.38 12.71
N GLU A 250 9.04 -25.63 12.38
CA GLU A 250 7.67 -26.09 12.56
C GLU A 250 6.76 -25.51 11.48
N VAL A 251 5.85 -26.31 10.95
CA VAL A 251 4.78 -25.86 10.06
C VAL A 251 3.50 -25.74 10.86
N ILE A 252 3.03 -24.50 11.05
CA ILE A 252 1.86 -24.20 11.90
C ILE A 252 0.53 -24.47 11.16
N GLY A 253 0.54 -24.53 9.84
CA GLY A 253 -0.61 -24.81 9.00
C GLY A 253 -0.64 -23.90 7.75
N GLY A 254 -1.09 -24.47 6.65
CA GLY A 254 -1.35 -23.73 5.42
C GLY A 254 -2.78 -23.21 5.40
N ALA A 255 -3.04 -22.20 4.58
CA ALA A 255 -4.37 -21.79 4.20
C ALA A 255 -5.10 -22.98 3.55
N SER A 256 -5.64 -23.86 4.38
CA SER A 256 -6.48 -24.96 3.94
C SER A 256 -7.91 -24.46 3.86
N GLN A 257 -8.48 -24.81 2.77
CA GLN A 257 -9.89 -24.72 2.41
C GLN A 257 -10.34 -23.32 1.93
N LYS A 258 -10.52 -23.28 0.61
CA LYS A 258 -11.66 -22.59 0.01
C LYS A 258 -12.87 -22.87 0.90
N LYS A 259 -13.12 -22.03 1.91
CA LYS A 259 -14.48 -21.89 2.43
C LYS A 259 -15.28 -21.48 1.21
N GLY A 260 -16.13 -22.41 0.77
CA GLY A 260 -17.00 -22.20 -0.37
C GLY A 260 -17.60 -20.82 -0.25
N VAL A 261 -17.68 -20.15 -1.39
CA VAL A 261 -18.41 -18.90 -1.56
C VAL A 261 -19.64 -19.00 -0.68
N ARG A 262 -19.63 -18.33 0.47
CA ARG A 262 -20.85 -18.10 1.22
C ARG A 262 -21.68 -17.25 0.29
N ASN A 263 -22.55 -17.91 -0.47
CA ASN A 263 -23.67 -17.26 -1.09
C ASN A 263 -24.35 -16.47 0.04
N PHE A 264 -24.09 -15.18 0.09
CA PHE A 264 -25.00 -14.25 0.72
C PHE A 264 -26.28 -14.33 -0.10
N ALA A 265 -27.06 -15.39 0.17
CA ALA A 265 -28.45 -15.42 -0.23
C ALA A 265 -29.00 -14.08 0.22
N LYS A 266 -29.36 -13.25 -0.75
CA LYS A 266 -30.11 -12.02 -0.55
C LYS A 266 -31.22 -12.36 0.44
N LYS A 267 -31.09 -11.99 1.71
CA LYS A 267 -32.22 -11.89 2.61
C LYS A 267 -33.15 -10.90 1.94
N LYS A 268 -34.19 -11.41 1.28
CA LYS A 268 -35.33 -10.59 0.89
C LYS A 268 -35.76 -9.83 2.15
N PRO A 269 -35.89 -8.51 2.11
CA PRO A 269 -36.46 -7.79 3.24
C PRO A 269 -37.85 -8.38 3.47
N ALA A 270 -38.09 -8.81 4.71
CA ALA A 270 -39.41 -9.29 5.14
C ALA A 270 -40.44 -8.22 4.77
N GLY A 271 -41.39 -8.60 3.93
CA GLY A 271 -42.39 -7.72 3.41
C GLY A 271 -43.17 -7.10 4.57
N LYS A 272 -43.13 -5.80 4.71
CA LYS A 272 -44.10 -5.05 5.49
C LYS A 272 -45.45 -5.11 4.81
N LYS A 273 -46.21 -6.14 5.13
CA LYS A 273 -47.67 -6.14 4.93
C LYS A 273 -48.22 -5.14 5.96
N GLY A 274 -48.65 -3.95 5.53
CA GLY A 274 -49.35 -3.07 6.45
C GLY A 274 -49.49 -1.60 6.05
N GLU A 275 -49.17 -1.18 4.85
CA GLU A 275 -49.24 0.28 4.54
C GLU A 275 -50.06 0.65 3.28
N SER A 276 -50.72 -0.31 2.62
CA SER A 276 -51.53 -0.01 1.42
C SER A 276 -52.97 0.44 1.76
N ALA A 277 -53.44 0.28 2.99
CA ALA A 277 -54.82 0.67 3.38
C ALA A 277 -54.94 2.16 3.77
N ARG A 278 -53.87 2.83 4.24
CA ARG A 278 -53.95 4.23 4.67
C ARG A 278 -53.81 5.27 3.53
N ARG A 279 -53.23 4.92 2.40
CA ARG A 279 -53.09 5.83 1.24
C ARG A 279 -54.36 6.00 0.37
N LYS A 280 -55.32 5.12 0.47
CA LYS A 280 -56.59 5.25 -0.29
C LYS A 280 -57.60 6.20 0.39
N THR A 281 -57.51 6.35 1.71
CA THR A 281 -58.43 7.24 2.47
C THR A 281 -58.04 8.71 2.37
N VAL A 282 -56.74 9.04 2.31
CA VAL A 282 -56.26 10.44 2.21
C VAL A 282 -56.54 11.01 0.80
N ARG A 283 -56.50 10.20 -0.28
CA ARG A 283 -56.81 10.68 -1.63
C ARG A 283 -58.29 10.97 -1.87
N LYS A 284 -59.21 10.39 -1.08
CA LYS A 284 -60.65 10.70 -1.17
C LYS A 284 -61.04 11.96 -0.44
N SER A 285 -60.36 12.32 0.66
CA SER A 285 -60.63 13.57 1.41
C SER A 285 -60.17 14.82 0.67
N VAL A 286 -59.03 14.79 -0.01
CA VAL A 286 -58.48 15.92 -0.77
C VAL A 286 -59.35 16.21 -2.03
N ARG A 287 -59.94 15.24 -2.66
CA ARG A 287 -60.85 15.47 -3.80
C ARG A 287 -62.24 16.00 -3.42
N LYS A 288 -62.69 15.80 -2.19
CA LYS A 288 -63.98 16.36 -1.71
C LYS A 288 -63.85 17.84 -1.32
N ASN A 289 -62.71 18.28 -0.84
CA ASN A 289 -62.48 19.68 -0.48
C ASN A 289 -62.18 20.59 -1.70
N ALA A 290 -61.69 20.07 -2.80
CA ALA A 290 -61.48 20.84 -4.03
C ALA A 290 -62.78 21.11 -4.82
N ARG A 291 -63.85 20.35 -4.59
CA ARG A 291 -65.17 20.58 -5.22
C ARG A 291 -66.06 21.60 -4.44
N ARG A 292 -65.72 21.94 -3.19
CA ARG A 292 -66.45 22.95 -2.36
C ARG A 292 -65.96 24.40 -2.49
N ARG A 293 -64.87 24.64 -3.23
CA ARG A 293 -64.34 25.99 -3.47
C ARG A 293 -64.56 26.52 -4.89
N ARG A 294 -65.47 25.86 -5.67
CA ARG A 294 -65.90 26.32 -7.01
C ARG A 294 -67.42 26.27 -7.14
N LYS A 295 -68.10 26.78 -6.12
CA LYS A 295 -69.48 27.29 -6.22
C LYS A 295 -69.51 28.57 -5.42
#